data_8292b5bbb966513554a481f2d422b8c7
#
_entry.id   8292b5bbb966513554a481f2d422b8c7
#
_cell.length_a   1.000
_cell.length_b   1.000
_cell.length_c   1.000
_cell.angle_alpha   90.00
_cell.angle_beta   90.00
_cell.angle_gamma   90.00
#
_symmetry.space_group_name_H-M   'P 1'
#
loop_
_entity.id
_entity.type
_entity.pdbx_description
1 polymer ?
#
loop_
_entity_poly.entity_id
_entity_poly.type
_entity_poly.pdbx_seq_one_letter_code
_entity_poly.pdbx_strand_id
1 'polypeptide(L)'
;QRQMCIRDSYSIAPKVWAWREWRVKAIRKYVDRLFIIFPFERSYFPRHGIEPIFEGNPLVDAIEAKRAALPSPDEFRRRNGLDGRPIVALLAGSRRGEIRDNLPLMADLSKKFPGHQFVVAGVSWLDRALYEQYMAGSDIRYVCDQTYETLAAAEAAVVTSGTATLETALLGIPEVVVYRTLWFQVRLRPYVLKVPWVSLVNLNLGREAVAEVIQ
;
A
#
# COMPACT_ATOMS: atom_id res chain seq x y z
N GLN A 1 40.77 -7.11 25.12
CA GLN A 1 39.67 -6.49 24.35
C GLN A 1 38.42 -7.25 24.67
N ARG A 2 37.49 -6.67 25.46
CA ARG A 2 36.13 -7.20 25.63
C ARG A 2 35.41 -6.97 24.29
N GLN A 3 35.22 -8.01 23.48
CA GLN A 3 34.24 -8.02 22.43
C GLN A 3 32.87 -7.83 23.09
N MET A 4 32.29 -6.64 22.98
CA MET A 4 30.88 -6.45 23.26
C MET A 4 30.12 -7.30 22.24
N CYS A 5 29.52 -8.39 22.69
CA CYS A 5 28.55 -9.15 21.89
C CYS A 5 27.29 -8.32 21.76
N ILE A 6 27.25 -7.40 20.80
CA ILE A 6 26.04 -6.72 20.41
C ILE A 6 25.26 -7.73 19.59
N ARG A 7 24.13 -8.18 20.12
CA ARG A 7 23.16 -8.99 19.37
C ARG A 7 22.24 -8.05 18.61
N ASP A 8 22.41 -8.01 17.30
CA ASP A 8 21.59 -7.17 16.44
C ASP A 8 20.30 -7.91 16.06
N SER A 9 19.16 -7.34 16.49
CA SER A 9 17.84 -7.78 16.05
C SER A 9 17.31 -6.80 15.02
N TYR A 10 16.93 -7.31 13.85
CA TYR A 10 16.32 -6.50 12.80
C TYR A 10 14.83 -6.79 12.74
N SER A 11 14.02 -5.82 13.16
CA SER A 11 12.56 -5.90 13.09
C SER A 11 12.07 -5.32 11.76
N ILE A 12 11.20 -6.05 11.09
CA ILE A 12 10.64 -5.78 9.75
C ILE A 12 11.73 -5.85 8.68
N ALA A 13 11.93 -7.05 8.15
CA ALA A 13 12.94 -7.32 7.12
C ALA A 13 12.81 -6.36 5.92
N PRO A 14 13.92 -5.82 5.41
CA PRO A 14 13.88 -4.96 4.23
C PRO A 14 13.44 -5.77 3.00
N LYS A 15 12.74 -5.14 2.06
CA LYS A 15 12.21 -5.77 0.83
C LYS A 15 13.32 -6.15 -0.16
N VAL A 16 14.32 -6.92 0.30
CA VAL A 16 15.48 -7.34 -0.52
C VAL A 16 15.09 -8.32 -1.62
N TRP A 17 14.01 -9.07 -1.43
CA TRP A 17 13.46 -10.03 -2.36
C TRP A 17 12.91 -9.38 -3.65
N ALA A 18 12.58 -8.10 -3.62
CA ALA A 18 12.02 -7.41 -4.78
C ALA A 18 13.09 -7.07 -5.83
N TRP A 19 14.27 -6.55 -5.42
CA TRP A 19 15.25 -5.99 -6.37
C TRP A 19 16.69 -5.83 -5.87
N ARG A 20 16.97 -6.02 -4.56
CA ARG A 20 18.31 -5.83 -3.97
C ARG A 20 18.78 -7.07 -3.21
N GLU A 21 18.62 -8.22 -3.80
CA GLU A 21 18.94 -9.52 -3.19
C GLU A 21 20.39 -9.62 -2.69
N TRP A 22 21.34 -8.91 -3.32
CA TRP A 22 22.73 -8.86 -2.87
C TRP A 22 22.91 -8.39 -1.42
N ARG A 23 21.94 -7.57 -0.90
CA ARG A 23 21.94 -7.10 0.49
C ARG A 23 21.67 -8.21 1.51
N VAL A 24 21.13 -9.35 1.09
CA VAL A 24 20.89 -10.50 1.97
C VAL A 24 22.20 -10.99 2.58
N LYS A 25 23.32 -10.89 1.83
CA LYS A 25 24.67 -11.23 2.36
C LYS A 25 25.04 -10.39 3.58
N ALA A 26 24.68 -9.10 3.57
CA ALA A 26 24.94 -8.21 4.71
C ALA A 26 24.01 -8.55 5.89
N ILE A 27 22.73 -8.84 5.64
CA ILE A 27 21.81 -9.29 6.69
C ILE A 27 22.34 -10.55 7.36
N ARG A 28 22.74 -11.56 6.57
CA ARG A 28 23.32 -12.82 7.10
C ARG A 28 24.59 -12.59 7.94
N LYS A 29 25.39 -11.57 7.59
CA LYS A 29 26.67 -11.31 8.28
C LYS A 29 26.50 -10.52 9.58
N TYR A 30 25.53 -9.61 9.64
CA TYR A 30 25.46 -8.61 10.72
C TYR A 30 24.19 -8.70 11.58
N VAL A 31 23.20 -9.53 11.20
CA VAL A 31 21.92 -9.64 11.91
C VAL A 31 21.83 -11.00 12.58
N ASP A 32 21.71 -11.02 13.89
CA ASP A 32 21.57 -12.25 14.68
C ASP A 32 20.12 -12.78 14.67
N ARG A 33 19.14 -11.88 14.70
CA ARG A 33 17.72 -12.21 14.69
C ARG A 33 16.98 -11.34 13.67
N LEU A 34 16.35 -11.99 12.69
CA LEU A 34 15.58 -11.32 11.65
C LEU A 34 14.08 -11.59 11.87
N PHE A 35 13.33 -10.56 12.21
CA PHE A 35 11.87 -10.65 12.27
C PHE A 35 11.27 -10.25 10.94
N ILE A 36 10.42 -11.12 10.41
CA ILE A 36 9.70 -10.94 9.15
C ILE A 36 8.21 -10.73 9.42
N ILE A 37 7.53 -10.01 8.53
CA ILE A 37 6.11 -9.69 8.65
C ILE A 37 5.26 -10.28 7.52
N PHE A 38 5.88 -10.81 6.47
CA PHE A 38 5.16 -11.40 5.36
C PHE A 38 5.33 -12.92 5.32
N PRO A 39 4.22 -13.70 5.19
CA PRO A 39 4.27 -15.16 5.16
C PRO A 39 5.21 -15.73 4.09
N PHE A 40 5.27 -15.12 2.89
CA PHE A 40 6.14 -15.60 1.81
C PHE A 40 7.64 -15.45 2.12
N GLU A 41 8.02 -14.55 3.02
CA GLU A 41 9.40 -14.37 3.46
C GLU A 41 9.94 -15.59 4.23
N ARG A 42 9.04 -16.40 4.84
CA ARG A 42 9.38 -17.67 5.52
C ARG A 42 10.04 -18.69 4.58
N SER A 43 9.73 -18.63 3.29
CA SER A 43 10.35 -19.50 2.28
C SER A 43 11.53 -18.83 1.56
N TYR A 44 11.64 -17.51 1.64
CA TYR A 44 12.69 -16.75 0.97
C TYR A 44 14.01 -16.75 1.74
N PHE A 45 14.01 -16.35 3.01
CA PHE A 45 15.24 -16.18 3.79
C PHE A 45 16.01 -17.49 4.06
N PRO A 46 15.37 -18.66 4.30
CA PRO A 46 16.09 -19.91 4.47
C PRO A 46 16.93 -20.30 3.26
N ARG A 47 16.50 -19.97 2.02
CA ARG A 47 17.29 -20.23 0.80
C ARG A 47 18.63 -19.47 0.80
N HIS A 48 18.77 -18.46 1.66
CA HIS A 48 19.98 -17.66 1.82
C HIS A 48 20.72 -17.95 3.14
N GLY A 49 20.34 -19.03 3.85
CA GLY A 49 20.97 -19.43 5.10
C GLY A 49 20.65 -18.49 6.27
N ILE A 50 19.48 -17.89 6.28
CA ILE A 50 18.96 -17.05 7.36
C ILE A 50 17.66 -17.69 7.86
N GLU A 51 17.60 -18.01 9.17
CA GLU A 51 16.37 -18.49 9.80
C GLU A 51 15.55 -17.31 10.33
N PRO A 52 14.42 -16.95 9.69
CA PRO A 52 13.64 -15.79 10.09
C PRO A 52 12.65 -16.15 11.20
N ILE A 53 12.32 -15.19 12.04
CA ILE A 53 11.29 -15.28 13.07
C ILE A 53 10.03 -14.61 12.53
N PHE A 54 8.90 -15.32 12.51
CA PHE A 54 7.61 -14.80 12.05
C PHE A 54 6.59 -14.88 13.20
N GLU A 55 6.24 -13.71 13.74
CA GLU A 55 5.26 -13.53 14.81
C GLU A 55 3.94 -12.93 14.31
N GLY A 56 3.81 -12.73 13.00
CA GLY A 56 2.65 -12.07 12.38
C GLY A 56 2.98 -10.71 11.79
N ASN A 57 1.94 -10.02 11.34
CA ASN A 57 2.07 -8.68 10.78
C ASN A 57 1.39 -7.66 11.72
N PRO A 58 2.14 -6.73 12.32
CA PRO A 58 1.60 -5.72 13.23
C PRO A 58 0.46 -4.87 12.64
N LEU A 59 0.38 -4.82 11.31
CA LEU A 59 -0.69 -4.11 10.62
C LEU A 59 -2.06 -4.72 10.90
N VAL A 60 -2.14 -6.03 11.09
CA VAL A 60 -3.39 -6.74 11.41
C VAL A 60 -3.94 -6.22 12.74
N ASP A 61 -3.10 -6.23 13.79
CA ASP A 61 -3.49 -5.78 15.12
C ASP A 61 -3.87 -4.27 15.12
N ALA A 62 -3.11 -3.47 14.37
CA ALA A 62 -3.37 -2.03 14.24
C ALA A 62 -4.71 -1.73 13.56
N ILE A 63 -5.08 -2.50 12.55
CA ILE A 63 -6.36 -2.36 11.85
C ILE A 63 -7.51 -2.85 12.73
N GLU A 64 -7.35 -3.98 13.39
CA GLU A 64 -8.37 -4.51 14.29
C GLU A 64 -8.67 -3.57 15.45
N ALA A 65 -7.64 -2.99 16.07
CA ALA A 65 -7.81 -1.98 17.11
C ALA A 65 -8.57 -0.73 16.64
N LYS A 66 -8.38 -0.34 15.38
CA LYS A 66 -9.09 0.82 14.80
C LYS A 66 -10.50 0.49 14.33
N ARG A 67 -10.76 -0.73 13.91
CA ARG A 67 -12.03 -1.15 13.31
C ARG A 67 -13.25 -0.80 14.17
N ALA A 68 -13.16 -1.00 15.48
CA ALA A 68 -14.24 -0.70 16.41
C ALA A 68 -14.55 0.81 16.55
N ALA A 69 -13.59 1.67 16.22
CA ALA A 69 -13.71 3.12 16.32
C ALA A 69 -14.08 3.79 14.98
N LEU A 70 -14.19 3.02 13.88
CA LEU A 70 -14.54 3.58 12.58
C LEU A 70 -16.00 4.06 12.58
N PRO A 71 -16.28 5.24 11.99
CA PRO A 71 -17.64 5.74 11.85
C PRO A 71 -18.44 4.86 10.88
N SER A 72 -19.77 4.88 11.01
CA SER A 72 -20.61 4.30 9.97
C SER A 72 -20.42 5.03 8.63
N PRO A 73 -20.67 4.38 7.49
CA PRO A 73 -20.58 5.03 6.17
C PRO A 73 -21.43 6.31 6.08
N ASP A 74 -22.61 6.33 6.67
CA ASP A 74 -23.48 7.50 6.66
C ASP A 74 -22.93 8.64 7.54
N GLU A 75 -22.34 8.31 8.65
CA GLU A 75 -21.68 9.30 9.49
C GLU A 75 -20.46 9.89 8.80
N PHE A 76 -19.65 9.08 8.13
CA PHE A 76 -18.52 9.53 7.33
C PHE A 76 -18.97 10.48 6.21
N ARG A 77 -20.04 10.11 5.46
CA ARG A 77 -20.60 10.97 4.42
C ARG A 77 -21.04 12.32 4.99
N ARG A 78 -21.80 12.32 6.07
CA ARG A 78 -22.30 13.55 6.71
C ARG A 78 -21.16 14.45 7.16
N ARG A 79 -20.13 13.91 7.81
CA ARG A 79 -18.97 14.66 8.29
C ARG A 79 -18.18 15.33 7.17
N ASN A 80 -18.10 14.68 6.02
CA ASN A 80 -17.29 15.13 4.89
C ASN A 80 -18.09 15.81 3.77
N GLY A 81 -19.41 16.06 3.98
CA GLY A 81 -20.28 16.70 2.97
C GLY A 81 -20.39 15.92 1.67
N LEU A 82 -20.37 14.57 1.79
CA LEU A 82 -20.51 13.66 0.66
C LEU A 82 -21.97 13.39 0.35
N ASP A 83 -22.27 13.05 -0.89
CA ASP A 83 -23.63 12.69 -1.33
C ASP A 83 -23.94 11.20 -1.10
N GLY A 84 -25.09 10.74 -1.60
CA GLY A 84 -25.56 9.35 -1.42
C GLY A 84 -24.99 8.35 -2.42
N ARG A 85 -24.15 8.75 -3.36
CA ARG A 85 -23.55 7.84 -4.34
C ARG A 85 -22.61 6.84 -3.66
N PRO A 86 -22.46 5.61 -4.21
CA PRO A 86 -21.44 4.68 -3.78
C PRO A 86 -20.04 5.33 -3.82
N ILE A 87 -19.25 5.11 -2.78
CA ILE A 87 -17.92 5.72 -2.66
C ILE A 87 -16.86 4.81 -3.27
N VAL A 88 -16.00 5.39 -4.12
CA VAL A 88 -14.74 4.78 -4.55
C VAL A 88 -13.59 5.51 -3.88
N ALA A 89 -12.86 4.79 -3.02
CA ALA A 89 -11.69 5.35 -2.34
C ALA A 89 -10.49 5.45 -3.28
N LEU A 90 -9.79 6.58 -3.23
CA LEU A 90 -8.57 6.82 -3.99
C LEU A 90 -7.38 6.97 -3.04
N LEU A 91 -6.48 6.00 -3.05
CA LEU A 91 -5.23 6.05 -2.31
C LEU A 91 -4.09 6.33 -3.29
N ALA A 92 -3.91 7.60 -3.64
CA ALA A 92 -2.98 8.03 -4.68
C ALA A 92 -1.50 7.97 -4.27
N GLY A 93 -1.23 7.62 -3.01
CA GLY A 93 0.11 7.52 -2.43
C GLY A 93 0.37 8.56 -1.34
N SER A 94 1.53 8.45 -0.69
CA SER A 94 1.95 9.31 0.42
C SER A 94 3.14 10.21 0.09
N ARG A 95 3.61 10.19 -1.15
CA ARG A 95 4.73 11.00 -1.65
C ARG A 95 4.32 11.87 -2.82
N ARG A 96 4.95 13.05 -2.94
CA ARG A 96 4.65 14.00 -4.04
C ARG A 96 4.71 13.35 -5.42
N GLY A 97 5.71 12.50 -5.67
CA GLY A 97 5.86 11.78 -6.94
C GLY A 97 4.71 10.82 -7.23
N GLU A 98 4.26 10.08 -6.22
CA GLU A 98 3.14 9.14 -6.33
C GLU A 98 1.83 9.89 -6.66
N ILE A 99 1.56 11.00 -5.96
CA ILE A 99 0.37 11.85 -6.22
C ILE A 99 0.42 12.39 -7.65
N ARG A 100 1.56 12.99 -8.06
CA ARG A 100 1.74 13.53 -9.41
C ARG A 100 1.48 12.48 -10.49
N ASP A 101 1.94 11.26 -10.26
CA ASP A 101 1.92 10.21 -11.27
C ASP A 101 0.57 9.47 -11.31
N ASN A 102 -0.12 9.28 -10.17
CA ASN A 102 -1.33 8.46 -10.08
C ASN A 102 -2.64 9.28 -10.04
N LEU A 103 -2.66 10.41 -9.34
CA LEU A 103 -3.90 11.15 -9.15
C LEU A 103 -4.55 11.68 -10.44
N PRO A 104 -3.81 12.12 -11.46
CA PRO A 104 -4.40 12.49 -12.76
C PRO A 104 -5.15 11.33 -13.43
N LEU A 105 -4.61 10.10 -13.35
CA LEU A 105 -5.26 8.91 -13.89
C LEU A 105 -6.54 8.58 -13.13
N MET A 106 -6.52 8.73 -11.81
CA MET A 106 -7.69 8.55 -10.96
C MET A 106 -8.76 9.61 -11.24
N ALA A 107 -8.33 10.86 -11.55
CA ALA A 107 -9.23 11.94 -11.94
C ALA A 107 -9.90 11.67 -13.30
N ASP A 108 -9.18 11.13 -14.25
CA ASP A 108 -9.78 10.73 -15.53
C ASP A 108 -10.70 9.51 -15.39
N LEU A 109 -10.38 8.59 -14.48
CA LEU A 109 -11.25 7.48 -14.16
C LEU A 109 -12.58 7.96 -13.56
N SER A 110 -12.56 8.92 -12.65
CA SER A 110 -13.78 9.43 -11.99
C SER A 110 -14.80 9.97 -12.98
N LYS A 111 -14.35 10.60 -14.06
CA LYS A 111 -15.21 11.14 -15.12
C LYS A 111 -15.99 10.04 -15.88
N LYS A 112 -15.46 8.80 -15.89
CA LYS A 112 -16.08 7.66 -16.58
C LYS A 112 -17.17 6.98 -15.76
N PHE A 113 -17.23 7.25 -14.47
CA PHE A 113 -18.16 6.62 -13.53
C PHE A 113 -18.95 7.68 -12.74
N PRO A 114 -19.82 8.48 -13.38
CA PRO A 114 -20.55 9.59 -12.74
C PRO A 114 -21.55 9.11 -11.68
N GLY A 115 -21.92 7.83 -11.70
CA GLY A 115 -22.78 7.21 -10.68
C GLY A 115 -22.06 6.94 -9.34
N HIS A 116 -20.74 7.16 -9.25
CA HIS A 116 -19.98 6.96 -8.03
C HIS A 116 -19.39 8.29 -7.55
N GLN A 117 -19.18 8.41 -6.25
CA GLN A 117 -18.47 9.50 -5.65
C GLN A 117 -17.04 9.08 -5.34
N PHE A 118 -16.07 9.72 -5.98
CA PHE A 118 -14.66 9.44 -5.75
C PHE A 118 -14.13 10.30 -4.61
N VAL A 119 -13.45 9.66 -3.65
CA VAL A 119 -12.91 10.33 -2.47
C VAL A 119 -11.43 10.01 -2.36
N VAL A 120 -10.56 11.03 -2.46
CA VAL A 120 -9.13 10.87 -2.23
C VAL A 120 -8.80 11.08 -0.76
N ALA A 121 -8.17 10.06 -0.15
CA ALA A 121 -7.61 10.15 1.19
C ALA A 121 -6.20 10.76 1.10
N GLY A 122 -6.10 12.04 1.40
CA GLY A 122 -4.84 12.75 1.47
C GLY A 122 -4.18 12.67 2.84
N VAL A 123 -2.93 13.10 2.90
CA VAL A 123 -2.09 13.08 4.11
C VAL A 123 -1.69 14.49 4.50
N SER A 124 -1.66 14.79 5.80
CA SER A 124 -1.45 16.14 6.32
C SER A 124 -0.04 16.71 6.07
N TRP A 125 0.95 15.86 5.85
CA TRP A 125 2.32 16.32 5.53
C TRP A 125 2.54 16.72 4.07
N LEU A 126 1.51 16.57 3.22
CA LEU A 126 1.49 17.08 1.85
C LEU A 126 0.47 18.21 1.72
N ASP A 127 0.85 19.24 0.99
CA ASP A 127 -0.01 20.38 0.76
C ASP A 127 -1.29 19.96 0.02
N ARG A 128 -2.44 20.38 0.51
CA ARG A 128 -3.74 20.19 -0.13
C ARG A 128 -3.77 20.73 -1.56
N ALA A 129 -3.10 21.84 -1.82
CA ALA A 129 -2.99 22.45 -3.16
C ALA A 129 -2.38 21.48 -4.18
N LEU A 130 -1.49 20.56 -3.75
CA LEU A 130 -0.95 19.52 -4.62
C LEU A 130 -2.04 18.58 -5.13
N TYR A 131 -2.96 18.18 -4.25
CA TYR A 131 -4.09 17.33 -4.65
C TYR A 131 -5.06 18.08 -5.54
N GLU A 132 -5.43 19.31 -5.17
CA GLU A 132 -6.35 20.15 -5.92
C GLU A 132 -5.87 20.40 -7.35
N GLN A 133 -4.55 20.60 -7.54
CA GLN A 133 -3.94 20.75 -8.86
C GLN A 133 -4.24 19.55 -9.78
N TYR A 134 -4.16 18.33 -9.26
CA TYR A 134 -4.34 17.10 -10.06
C TYR A 134 -5.77 16.60 -10.11
N MET A 135 -6.64 17.11 -9.24
CA MET A 135 -8.09 16.84 -9.27
C MET A 135 -8.87 17.87 -10.09
N ALA A 136 -8.22 18.91 -10.58
CA ALA A 136 -8.89 20.01 -11.30
C ALA A 136 -9.77 19.47 -12.44
N GLY A 137 -11.03 19.94 -12.50
CA GLY A 137 -12.01 19.51 -13.50
C GLY A 137 -12.61 18.11 -13.26
N SER A 138 -12.45 17.54 -12.06
CA SER A 138 -13.11 16.33 -11.61
C SER A 138 -14.05 16.59 -10.41
N ASP A 139 -14.95 15.65 -10.11
CA ASP A 139 -15.86 15.70 -8.94
C ASP A 139 -15.26 14.89 -7.74
N ILE A 140 -13.94 14.76 -7.67
CA ILE A 140 -13.26 14.08 -6.59
C ILE A 140 -13.33 14.92 -5.32
N ARG A 141 -13.72 14.30 -4.21
CA ARG A 141 -13.69 14.91 -2.89
C ARG A 141 -12.37 14.59 -2.18
N TYR A 142 -11.83 15.57 -1.48
CA TYR A 142 -10.61 15.43 -0.69
C TYR A 142 -10.93 15.33 0.80
N VAL A 143 -10.39 14.32 1.45
CA VAL A 143 -10.39 14.18 2.91
C VAL A 143 -8.95 14.00 3.40
N CYS A 144 -8.62 14.56 4.57
CA CYS A 144 -7.27 14.55 5.11
C CYS A 144 -7.17 13.60 6.30
N ASP A 145 -6.15 12.73 6.32
CA ASP A 145 -5.83 11.79 7.41
C ASP A 145 -7.01 10.87 7.82
N GLN A 146 -7.91 10.57 6.88
CA GLN A 146 -9.08 9.72 7.08
C GLN A 146 -9.04 8.47 6.18
N THR A 147 -7.86 7.84 6.04
CA THR A 147 -7.68 6.70 5.14
C THR A 147 -8.57 5.52 5.50
N TYR A 148 -8.60 5.12 6.78
CA TYR A 148 -9.38 3.96 7.22
C TYR A 148 -10.88 4.24 7.19
N GLU A 149 -11.30 5.45 7.54
CA GLU A 149 -12.69 5.90 7.49
C GLU A 149 -13.19 5.93 6.03
N THR A 150 -12.35 6.42 5.11
CA THR A 150 -12.65 6.44 3.69
C THR A 150 -12.81 5.02 3.13
N LEU A 151 -11.87 4.13 3.47
CA LEU A 151 -11.93 2.73 3.05
C LEU A 151 -13.17 2.03 3.63
N ALA A 152 -13.44 2.20 4.93
CA ALA A 152 -14.59 1.56 5.58
C ALA A 152 -15.95 2.02 5.01
N ALA A 153 -16.01 3.23 4.43
CA ALA A 153 -17.19 3.75 3.77
C ALA A 153 -17.26 3.45 2.26
N ALA A 154 -16.18 2.90 1.68
CA ALA A 154 -16.08 2.68 0.25
C ALA A 154 -16.62 1.31 -0.18
N GLU A 155 -17.19 1.26 -1.39
CA GLU A 155 -17.57 0.03 -2.08
C GLU A 155 -16.38 -0.62 -2.80
N ALA A 156 -15.45 0.20 -3.26
CA ALA A 156 -14.22 -0.23 -3.93
C ALA A 156 -13.11 0.81 -3.73
N ALA A 157 -11.87 0.42 -4.04
CA ALA A 157 -10.72 1.31 -3.94
C ALA A 157 -9.79 1.21 -5.16
N VAL A 158 -9.17 2.34 -5.51
CA VAL A 158 -8.03 2.40 -6.43
C VAL A 158 -6.81 2.80 -5.61
N VAL A 159 -5.85 1.89 -5.52
CA VAL A 159 -4.76 1.98 -4.54
C VAL A 159 -3.40 1.97 -5.22
N THR A 160 -2.56 2.95 -4.92
CA THR A 160 -1.15 2.93 -5.33
C THR A 160 -0.42 1.80 -4.62
N SER A 161 0.35 1.01 -5.37
CA SER A 161 1.09 -0.12 -4.82
C SER A 161 1.97 0.27 -3.63
N GLY A 162 1.76 -0.39 -2.52
CA GLY A 162 2.46 -0.13 -1.25
C GLY A 162 1.78 -0.86 -0.08
N THR A 163 2.02 -0.39 1.14
CA THR A 163 1.39 -0.95 2.35
C THR A 163 -0.13 -0.74 2.34
N ALA A 164 -0.61 0.33 1.71
CA ALA A 164 -2.02 0.66 1.59
C ALA A 164 -2.86 -0.45 0.93
N THR A 165 -2.27 -1.26 0.04
CA THR A 165 -2.96 -2.42 -0.54
C THR A 165 -3.31 -3.47 0.52
N LEU A 166 -2.41 -3.72 1.47
CA LEU A 166 -2.71 -4.64 2.59
C LEU A 166 -3.77 -4.05 3.53
N GLU A 167 -3.71 -2.76 3.79
CA GLU A 167 -4.70 -2.08 4.63
C GLU A 167 -6.09 -2.19 4.02
N THR A 168 -6.21 -1.96 2.73
CA THR A 168 -7.47 -2.09 1.98
C THR A 168 -8.00 -3.52 2.00
N ALA A 169 -7.14 -4.50 1.71
CA ALA A 169 -7.51 -5.91 1.73
C ALA A 169 -7.92 -6.40 3.12
N LEU A 170 -7.21 -5.98 4.18
CA LEU A 170 -7.53 -6.33 5.57
C LEU A 170 -8.87 -5.74 6.04
N LEU A 171 -9.25 -4.58 5.51
CA LEU A 171 -10.58 -4.00 5.72
C LEU A 171 -11.67 -4.71 4.92
N GLY A 172 -11.31 -5.57 3.97
CA GLY A 172 -12.24 -6.33 3.14
C GLY A 172 -12.80 -5.55 1.94
N ILE A 173 -12.13 -4.46 1.53
CA ILE A 173 -12.58 -3.62 0.43
C ILE A 173 -11.98 -4.12 -0.89
N PRO A 174 -12.79 -4.38 -1.92
CA PRO A 174 -12.31 -4.70 -3.26
C PRO A 174 -11.42 -3.59 -3.80
N GLU A 175 -10.26 -3.95 -4.36
CA GLU A 175 -9.31 -2.97 -4.84
C GLU A 175 -8.72 -3.28 -6.20
N VAL A 176 -8.34 -2.23 -6.91
CA VAL A 176 -7.45 -2.27 -8.08
C VAL A 176 -6.15 -1.58 -7.70
N VAL A 177 -5.06 -2.29 -7.85
CA VAL A 177 -3.73 -1.78 -7.52
C VAL A 177 -3.11 -1.12 -8.75
N VAL A 178 -2.73 0.14 -8.63
CA VAL A 178 -2.04 0.88 -9.68
C VAL A 178 -0.57 1.06 -9.33
N TYR A 179 0.28 0.84 -10.32
CA TYR A 179 1.71 1.08 -10.19
C TYR A 179 2.23 1.76 -11.45
N ARG A 180 2.65 3.01 -11.30
CA ARG A 180 3.27 3.76 -12.38
C ARG A 180 4.78 3.76 -12.23
N THR A 181 5.46 3.47 -13.33
CA THR A 181 6.92 3.49 -13.39
C THR A 181 7.38 3.95 -14.78
N LEU A 182 8.67 4.21 -14.94
CA LEU A 182 9.19 4.62 -16.22
C LEU A 182 9.04 3.49 -17.26
N TRP A 183 8.58 3.82 -18.46
CA TRP A 183 8.27 2.86 -19.53
C TRP A 183 9.36 1.80 -19.77
N PHE A 184 10.65 2.21 -19.66
CA PHE A 184 11.76 1.28 -19.81
C PHE A 184 11.87 0.30 -18.63
N GLN A 185 11.44 0.68 -17.43
CA GLN A 185 11.39 -0.21 -16.26
C GLN A 185 10.29 -1.26 -16.41
N VAL A 186 9.16 -0.89 -17.02
CA VAL A 186 8.11 -1.86 -17.36
C VAL A 186 8.68 -2.92 -18.31
N ARG A 187 9.44 -2.49 -19.33
CA ARG A 187 10.06 -3.40 -20.31
C ARG A 187 11.17 -4.25 -19.69
N LEU A 188 11.90 -3.72 -18.71
CA LEU A 188 12.96 -4.43 -17.99
C LEU A 188 12.44 -5.20 -16.76
N ARG A 189 11.14 -5.11 -16.45
CA ARG A 189 10.52 -5.79 -15.29
C ARG A 189 10.94 -7.26 -15.15
N PRO A 190 10.92 -8.10 -16.18
CA PRO A 190 11.30 -9.52 -16.07
C PRO A 190 12.74 -9.73 -15.60
N TYR A 191 13.62 -8.74 -15.84
CA TYR A 191 15.05 -8.81 -15.50
C TYR A 191 15.37 -8.15 -14.18
N VAL A 192 14.55 -7.20 -13.72
CA VAL A 192 14.80 -6.38 -12.52
C VAL A 192 13.96 -6.82 -11.33
N LEU A 193 12.68 -7.13 -11.54
CA LEU A 193 11.77 -7.61 -10.50
C LEU A 193 11.78 -9.14 -10.48
N LYS A 194 12.24 -9.71 -9.39
CA LYS A 194 12.30 -11.17 -9.16
C LYS A 194 10.99 -11.74 -8.60
N VAL A 195 9.94 -10.92 -8.56
CA VAL A 195 8.63 -11.30 -8.01
C VAL A 195 7.54 -11.18 -9.08
N PRO A 196 6.55 -12.09 -9.09
CA PRO A 196 5.52 -12.13 -10.12
C PRO A 196 4.53 -10.96 -10.01
N TRP A 197 4.32 -10.41 -8.81
CA TRP A 197 3.35 -9.35 -8.54
C TRP A 197 3.99 -8.13 -7.91
N VAL A 198 3.31 -6.98 -8.03
CA VAL A 198 3.70 -5.70 -7.42
C VAL A 198 2.92 -5.45 -6.12
N SER A 199 1.69 -5.95 -6.06
CA SER A 199 0.85 -5.89 -4.86
C SER A 199 1.36 -6.83 -3.78
N LEU A 200 1.45 -6.32 -2.54
CA LEU A 200 1.76 -7.14 -1.38
C LEU A 200 0.66 -8.17 -1.07
N VAL A 201 -0.60 -7.90 -1.49
CA VAL A 201 -1.72 -8.84 -1.34
C VAL A 201 -1.47 -10.09 -2.18
N ASN A 202 -1.21 -9.92 -3.47
CA ASN A 202 -0.94 -11.02 -4.39
C ASN A 202 0.31 -11.81 -3.98
N LEU A 203 1.38 -11.11 -3.56
CA LEU A 203 2.60 -11.74 -3.04
C LEU A 203 2.34 -12.61 -1.80
N ASN A 204 1.55 -12.12 -0.84
CA ASN A 204 1.24 -12.87 0.37
C ASN A 204 0.36 -14.08 0.11
N LEU A 205 -0.57 -13.96 -0.83
CA LEU A 205 -1.49 -15.05 -1.19
C LEU A 205 -0.90 -16.04 -2.21
N GLY A 206 0.24 -15.68 -2.83
CA GLY A 206 0.87 -16.50 -3.88
C GLY A 206 -0.01 -16.68 -5.12
N ARG A 207 -1.00 -15.82 -5.33
CA ARG A 207 -1.93 -15.81 -6.47
C ARG A 207 -2.43 -14.40 -6.76
N GLU A 208 -2.98 -14.20 -7.94
CA GLU A 208 -3.68 -12.96 -8.27
C GLU A 208 -5.05 -12.95 -7.54
N ALA A 209 -5.15 -12.13 -6.52
CA ALA A 209 -6.37 -11.91 -5.74
C ALA A 209 -6.94 -10.50 -5.98
N VAL A 210 -6.07 -9.55 -6.34
CA VAL A 210 -6.41 -8.18 -6.71
C VAL A 210 -5.82 -7.86 -8.07
N ALA A 211 -6.56 -7.12 -8.90
CA ALA A 211 -6.09 -6.71 -10.22
C ALA A 211 -4.93 -5.69 -10.10
N GLU A 212 -3.90 -5.86 -10.92
CA GLU A 212 -2.76 -4.95 -10.98
C GLU A 212 -2.69 -4.25 -12.34
N VAL A 213 -2.69 -2.93 -12.33
CA VAL A 213 -2.50 -2.09 -13.53
C VAL A 213 -1.13 -1.45 -13.46
N ILE A 214 -0.25 -1.84 -14.36
CA ILE A 214 1.14 -1.36 -14.43
C ILE A 214 1.30 -0.53 -15.70
N GLN A 215 1.69 0.74 -15.54
CA GLN A 215 1.87 1.71 -16.62
C GLN A 215 3.24 2.39 -16.56
#